data_db30c06f15bb1759231572bc39956636
#
_entry.id   db30c06f15bb1759231572bc39956636
#
_cell.length_a   1.000
_cell.length_b   1.000
_cell.length_c   1.000
_cell.angle_alpha   90.00
_cell.angle_beta   90.00
_cell.angle_gamma   90.00
#
_symmetry.space_group_name_H-M   'P 1'
#
loop_
_entity.id
_entity.type
_entity.pdbx_description
1 polymer ?
#
loop_
_entity_poly.entity_id
_entity_poly.type
_entity_poly.pdbx_seq_one_letter_code
_entity_poly.pdbx_strand_id
1 'polypeptide(L)'
;KLEDGHFELDKLQMFTWPKEHGYNSAKSYVDKEAFYKDLDAGEISFPVFVKPVRGSASIAINKVKDKETMDLLWAHDDNLMIQEFLNGQEIGGDCYIDMISSELVSVFTKKKILMRAGETDKAVSFKDEKLFALIEKFVKECGWSGQIDIDIFDIDGEYYISEVNPRFGGGYPHAYECGCNHMKLIKNNLIGVANEKNIGAYEEGIYMMKYNEVMIRRKES
;
A
#
# COMPACT_ATOMS: atom_id res chain seq x y z
N LYS A 1 5.11 -6.49 -21.97
CA LYS A 1 5.70 -5.21 -22.42
C LYS A 1 4.54 -4.25 -22.54
N LEU A 2 4.35 -3.41 -21.52
CA LEU A 2 3.49 -2.23 -21.63
C LEU A 2 4.27 -1.22 -22.46
N GLU A 3 3.77 -0.94 -23.63
CA GLU A 3 4.27 0.13 -24.51
C GLU A 3 3.92 1.44 -23.84
N ASP A 4 4.93 2.33 -23.75
CA ASP A 4 4.91 3.66 -23.16
C ASP A 4 4.89 3.74 -21.63
N GLY A 5 6.06 3.81 -21.04
CA GLY A 5 6.52 4.04 -19.68
C GLY A 5 5.84 5.06 -18.76
N HIS A 6 4.53 5.23 -18.85
CA HIS A 6 3.71 5.95 -17.89
C HIS A 6 2.73 4.96 -17.24
N PHE A 7 3.13 4.36 -16.13
CA PHE A 7 2.16 3.94 -15.14
C PHE A 7 1.52 5.23 -14.56
N GLU A 8 0.58 5.82 -15.29
CA GLU A 8 -0.49 6.53 -14.61
C GLU A 8 -1.21 5.46 -13.81
N LEU A 9 -1.02 5.50 -12.49
CA LEU A 9 -1.65 4.60 -11.55
C LEU A 9 -3.17 4.80 -11.63
N ASP A 10 -3.77 4.17 -12.63
CA ASP A 10 -5.20 3.93 -12.63
C ASP A 10 -5.45 2.99 -11.44
N LYS A 11 -6.04 3.54 -10.38
CA LYS A 11 -6.36 2.80 -9.16
C LYS A 11 -7.10 1.51 -9.48
N LEU A 12 -7.91 1.51 -10.52
CA LEU A 12 -8.64 0.32 -10.97
C LEU A 12 -7.69 -0.81 -11.40
N GLN A 13 -6.66 -0.51 -12.20
CA GLN A 13 -5.67 -1.50 -12.62
C GLN A 13 -4.89 -2.07 -11.42
N MET A 14 -4.61 -1.25 -10.41
CA MET A 14 -3.96 -1.70 -9.18
C MET A 14 -4.75 -2.77 -8.41
N PHE A 15 -6.08 -2.82 -8.59
CA PHE A 15 -6.93 -3.81 -7.91
C PHE A 15 -7.33 -4.98 -8.81
N THR A 16 -7.43 -4.79 -10.12
CA THR A 16 -7.77 -5.86 -11.06
C THR A 16 -6.58 -6.74 -11.40
N TRP A 17 -5.42 -6.14 -11.61
CA TRP A 17 -4.21 -6.84 -12.00
C TRP A 17 -3.76 -7.93 -10.99
N PRO A 18 -3.70 -7.68 -9.66
CA PRO A 18 -3.34 -8.72 -8.70
C PRO A 18 -4.27 -9.92 -8.76
N LYS A 19 -5.57 -9.69 -8.85
CA LYS A 19 -6.58 -10.75 -8.94
C LYS A 19 -6.42 -11.58 -10.21
N GLU A 20 -6.20 -10.94 -11.35
CA GLU A 20 -6.01 -11.60 -12.65
C GLU A 20 -4.74 -12.48 -12.68
N HIS A 21 -3.73 -12.14 -11.86
CA HIS A 21 -2.47 -12.87 -11.73
C HIS A 21 -2.41 -13.80 -10.52
N GLY A 22 -3.56 -14.07 -9.87
CA GLY A 22 -3.67 -15.05 -8.81
C GLY A 22 -3.16 -14.60 -7.44
N TYR A 23 -3.07 -13.28 -7.22
CA TYR A 23 -2.83 -12.71 -5.90
C TYR A 23 -4.14 -12.44 -5.17
N ASN A 24 -4.14 -12.63 -3.86
CA ASN A 24 -5.25 -12.17 -3.04
C ASN A 24 -5.27 -10.64 -3.00
N SER A 25 -6.43 -10.08 -3.25
CA SER A 25 -6.68 -8.63 -3.16
C SER A 25 -8.14 -8.38 -2.81
N ALA A 26 -8.45 -7.18 -2.30
CA ALA A 26 -9.81 -6.80 -2.00
C ALA A 26 -10.68 -6.77 -3.26
N LYS A 27 -11.89 -7.31 -3.21
CA LYS A 27 -12.88 -7.14 -4.28
C LYS A 27 -13.14 -5.65 -4.49
N SER A 28 -13.09 -5.19 -5.73
CA SER A 28 -13.24 -3.78 -6.07
C SER A 28 -14.22 -3.60 -7.21
N TYR A 29 -15.08 -2.59 -7.11
CA TYR A 29 -16.15 -2.31 -8.06
C TYR A 29 -16.17 -0.82 -8.41
N VAL A 30 -16.31 -0.52 -9.68
CA VAL A 30 -16.61 0.81 -10.22
C VAL A 30 -17.99 0.85 -10.86
N ASP A 31 -18.61 -0.32 -11.03
CA ASP A 31 -19.93 -0.50 -11.58
C ASP A 31 -20.93 -0.81 -10.46
N LYS A 32 -21.98 0.00 -10.38
CA LYS A 32 -23.03 -0.10 -9.35
C LYS A 32 -23.81 -1.40 -9.43
N GLU A 33 -24.14 -1.85 -10.65
CA GLU A 33 -24.96 -3.05 -10.85
C GLU A 33 -24.17 -4.30 -10.49
N ALA A 34 -22.88 -4.35 -10.85
CA ALA A 34 -21.98 -5.45 -10.48
C ALA A 34 -21.83 -5.55 -8.96
N PHE A 35 -21.65 -4.42 -8.26
CA PHE A 35 -21.57 -4.40 -6.81
C PHE A 35 -22.84 -4.95 -6.14
N TYR A 36 -24.02 -4.46 -6.54
CA TYR A 36 -25.27 -4.93 -5.92
C TYR A 36 -25.60 -6.38 -6.26
N LYS A 37 -25.24 -6.84 -7.44
CA LYS A 37 -25.38 -8.25 -7.82
C LYS A 37 -24.59 -9.15 -6.88
N ASP A 38 -23.33 -8.80 -6.62
CA ASP A 38 -22.47 -9.59 -5.73
C ASP A 38 -22.88 -9.43 -4.25
N LEU A 39 -23.42 -8.27 -3.85
CA LEU A 39 -23.98 -8.06 -2.54
C LEU A 39 -25.23 -8.94 -2.29
N ASP A 40 -26.16 -9.01 -3.26
CA ASP A 40 -27.35 -9.83 -3.20
C ASP A 40 -27.02 -11.33 -3.24
N ALA A 41 -25.94 -11.71 -3.91
CA ALA A 41 -25.43 -13.07 -3.94
C ALA A 41 -24.65 -13.47 -2.67
N GLY A 42 -24.38 -12.53 -1.75
CA GLY A 42 -23.59 -12.76 -0.54
C GLY A 42 -22.07 -12.89 -0.81
N GLU A 43 -21.63 -12.52 -2.00
CA GLU A 43 -20.21 -12.55 -2.39
C GLU A 43 -19.38 -11.40 -1.81
N ILE A 44 -20.05 -10.32 -1.38
CA ILE A 44 -19.51 -9.20 -0.61
C ILE A 44 -20.53 -8.79 0.44
N SER A 45 -20.07 -8.20 1.52
CA SER A 45 -20.95 -7.71 2.60
C SER A 45 -20.48 -6.35 3.12
N PHE A 46 -21.38 -5.61 3.75
CA PHE A 46 -20.99 -4.44 4.51
C PHE A 46 -20.24 -4.82 5.80
N PRO A 47 -19.29 -3.97 6.27
CA PRO A 47 -18.94 -2.68 5.71
C PRO A 47 -18.06 -2.79 4.46
N VAL A 48 -18.10 -1.75 3.62
CA VAL A 48 -17.21 -1.57 2.47
C VAL A 48 -16.48 -0.22 2.57
N PHE A 49 -15.35 -0.09 1.88
CA PHE A 49 -14.72 1.22 1.66
C PHE A 49 -15.21 1.82 0.35
N VAL A 50 -15.46 3.14 0.38
CA VAL A 50 -15.81 3.92 -0.79
C VAL A 50 -14.81 5.05 -0.94
N LYS A 51 -14.23 5.18 -2.13
CA LYS A 51 -13.22 6.19 -2.46
C LYS A 51 -13.39 6.67 -3.90
N PRO A 52 -12.96 7.89 -4.27
CA PRO A 52 -12.96 8.32 -5.65
C PRO A 52 -12.05 7.43 -6.51
N VAL A 53 -12.49 7.11 -7.73
CA VAL A 53 -11.67 6.36 -8.72
C VAL A 53 -10.42 7.16 -9.07
N ARG A 54 -10.53 8.49 -9.20
CA ARG A 54 -9.43 9.40 -9.53
C ARG A 54 -9.18 10.38 -8.38
N GLY A 55 -7.92 10.67 -8.10
CA GLY A 55 -7.49 11.61 -7.06
C GLY A 55 -6.42 11.00 -6.14
N SER A 56 -5.57 11.86 -5.59
CA SER A 56 -4.54 11.51 -4.61
C SER A 56 -5.00 11.89 -3.20
N ALA A 57 -4.51 11.14 -2.22
CA ALA A 57 -4.71 11.27 -0.79
C ALA A 57 -6.06 10.75 -0.25
N SER A 58 -6.00 10.33 0.99
CA SER A 58 -7.09 9.75 1.83
C SER A 58 -8.26 10.71 2.11
N ILE A 59 -8.44 11.74 1.29
CA ILE A 59 -9.45 12.79 1.44
C ILE A 59 -10.76 12.26 0.87
N ALA A 60 -11.51 11.49 1.52
CA ALA A 60 -12.83 10.96 1.20
C ALA A 60 -12.88 9.43 1.12
N ILE A 61 -12.08 8.73 1.92
CA ILE A 61 -12.32 7.31 2.13
C ILE A 61 -13.42 7.18 3.19
N ASN A 62 -14.56 6.66 2.80
CA ASN A 62 -15.67 6.43 3.68
C ASN A 62 -15.84 4.93 3.95
N LYS A 63 -15.87 4.55 5.22
CA LYS A 63 -16.33 3.22 5.63
C LYS A 63 -17.85 3.23 5.66
N VAL A 64 -18.46 2.63 4.66
CA VAL A 64 -19.89 2.53 4.49
C VAL A 64 -20.40 1.24 5.12
N LYS A 65 -21.42 1.34 5.96
CA LYS A 65 -21.90 0.23 6.78
C LYS A 65 -23.22 -0.39 6.29
N ASP A 66 -23.91 0.28 5.38
CA ASP A 66 -25.23 -0.11 4.92
C ASP A 66 -25.53 0.40 3.52
N LYS A 67 -26.57 -0.20 2.93
CA LYS A 67 -27.02 0.09 1.57
C LYS A 67 -27.56 1.51 1.41
N GLU A 68 -28.25 2.04 2.42
CA GLU A 68 -28.86 3.38 2.35
C GLU A 68 -27.80 4.46 2.21
N THR A 69 -26.74 4.38 3.02
CA THR A 69 -25.57 5.27 2.92
C THR A 69 -24.88 5.13 1.55
N MET A 70 -24.78 3.90 1.03
CA MET A 70 -24.17 3.65 -0.27
C MET A 70 -24.98 4.26 -1.41
N ASP A 71 -26.30 4.13 -1.37
CA ASP A 71 -27.20 4.70 -2.38
C ASP A 71 -27.14 6.24 -2.39
N LEU A 72 -27.01 6.88 -1.21
CA LEU A 72 -26.82 8.32 -1.08
C LEU A 72 -25.51 8.78 -1.70
N LEU A 73 -24.42 8.09 -1.46
CA LEU A 73 -23.10 8.42 -2.04
C LEU A 73 -23.16 8.33 -3.57
N TRP A 74 -23.74 7.28 -4.12
CA TRP A 74 -23.86 7.13 -5.57
C TRP A 74 -24.82 8.11 -6.23
N ALA A 75 -25.80 8.64 -5.49
CA ALA A 75 -26.66 9.70 -6.00
C ALA A 75 -25.93 11.04 -6.16
N HIS A 76 -24.80 11.21 -5.49
CA HIS A 76 -24.03 12.46 -5.47
C HIS A 76 -22.75 12.43 -6.32
N ASP A 77 -22.17 11.24 -6.54
CA ASP A 77 -20.91 11.10 -7.27
C ASP A 77 -20.87 9.73 -8.01
N ASP A 78 -20.73 9.78 -9.32
CA ASP A 78 -20.61 8.59 -10.17
C ASP A 78 -19.16 8.08 -10.27
N ASN A 79 -18.18 8.86 -9.78
CA ASN A 79 -16.76 8.56 -9.85
C ASN A 79 -16.26 7.84 -8.59
N LEU A 80 -17.04 6.88 -8.10
CA LEU A 80 -16.74 6.12 -6.90
C LEU A 80 -16.24 4.72 -7.22
N MET A 81 -15.26 4.28 -6.43
CA MET A 81 -14.85 2.89 -6.33
C MET A 81 -15.23 2.34 -4.97
N ILE A 82 -15.91 1.20 -4.99
CA ILE A 82 -16.19 0.42 -3.78
C ILE A 82 -15.12 -0.65 -3.65
N GLN A 83 -14.66 -0.83 -2.44
CA GLN A 83 -13.68 -1.85 -2.12
C GLN A 83 -14.12 -2.64 -0.88
N GLU A 84 -13.93 -3.95 -0.95
CA GLU A 84 -14.13 -4.85 0.18
C GLU A 84 -13.34 -4.36 1.40
N PHE A 85 -13.98 -4.39 2.56
CA PHE A 85 -13.30 -4.11 3.82
C PHE A 85 -12.53 -5.33 4.29
N LEU A 86 -11.22 -5.30 4.13
CA LEU A 86 -10.34 -6.34 4.64
C LEU A 86 -10.18 -6.18 6.15
N ASN A 87 -10.63 -7.18 6.91
CA ASN A 87 -10.53 -7.19 8.37
C ASN A 87 -9.35 -8.05 8.81
N GLY A 88 -8.16 -7.48 8.85
CA GLY A 88 -6.92 -8.15 9.20
C GLY A 88 -5.87 -7.21 9.75
N GLN A 89 -4.68 -7.75 10.03
CA GLN A 89 -3.53 -6.96 10.43
C GLN A 89 -2.97 -6.22 9.20
N GLU A 90 -3.05 -4.90 9.22
CA GLU A 90 -2.44 -4.10 8.17
C GLU A 90 -0.91 -4.08 8.30
N ILE A 91 -0.24 -4.32 7.19
CA ILE A 91 1.22 -4.41 7.06
C ILE A 91 1.67 -3.37 6.04
N GLY A 92 2.73 -2.64 6.35
CA GLY A 92 3.45 -1.81 5.40
C GLY A 92 4.76 -2.45 4.99
N GLY A 93 5.07 -2.42 3.69
CA GLY A 93 6.34 -2.86 3.14
C GLY A 93 7.05 -1.72 2.42
N ASP A 94 8.23 -1.31 2.91
CA ASP A 94 9.12 -0.42 2.17
C ASP A 94 10.07 -1.28 1.34
N CYS A 95 10.00 -1.18 0.01
CA CYS A 95 10.74 -2.04 -0.91
C CYS A 95 11.59 -1.22 -1.86
N TYR A 96 12.78 -1.74 -2.18
CA TYR A 96 13.62 -1.15 -3.21
C TYR A 96 13.99 -2.18 -4.27
N ILE A 97 13.59 -1.90 -5.50
CA ILE A 97 13.92 -2.66 -6.70
C ILE A 97 15.08 -1.95 -7.39
N ASP A 98 16.20 -2.65 -7.51
CA ASP A 98 17.42 -2.09 -8.12
C ASP A 98 17.17 -1.67 -9.57
N MET A 99 17.49 -0.41 -9.90
CA MET A 99 17.22 0.15 -11.23
C MET A 99 18.18 -0.40 -12.32
N ILE A 100 19.24 -1.12 -11.93
CA ILE A 100 20.21 -1.69 -12.87
C ILE A 100 19.92 -3.18 -13.08
N SER A 101 19.80 -3.96 -11.99
CA SER A 101 19.56 -5.40 -12.06
C SER A 101 18.07 -5.76 -12.21
N SER A 102 17.16 -4.84 -11.90
CA SER A 102 15.70 -5.07 -11.82
C SER A 102 15.30 -6.11 -10.77
N GLU A 103 16.16 -6.36 -9.79
CA GLU A 103 15.90 -7.29 -8.69
C GLU A 103 15.43 -6.55 -7.44
N LEU A 104 14.55 -7.18 -6.66
CA LEU A 104 14.20 -6.72 -5.33
C LEU A 104 15.40 -6.92 -4.40
N VAL A 105 16.02 -5.83 -3.96
CA VAL A 105 17.28 -5.89 -3.17
C VAL A 105 17.08 -5.52 -1.70
N SER A 106 15.99 -4.83 -1.36
CA SER A 106 15.69 -4.49 0.04
C SER A 106 14.18 -4.53 0.28
N VAL A 107 13.80 -5.13 1.39
CA VAL A 107 12.42 -5.12 1.92
C VAL A 107 12.49 -4.88 3.41
N PHE A 108 11.70 -3.93 3.89
CA PHE A 108 11.41 -3.73 5.30
C PHE A 108 9.92 -3.89 5.54
N THR A 109 9.51 -4.77 6.44
CA THR A 109 8.11 -4.98 6.77
C THR A 109 7.78 -4.57 8.21
N LYS A 110 6.60 -3.98 8.38
CA LYS A 110 6.09 -3.50 9.67
C LYS A 110 4.61 -3.77 9.81
N LYS A 111 4.19 -4.24 10.98
CA LYS A 111 2.77 -4.28 11.36
C LYS A 111 2.35 -2.88 11.77
N LYS A 112 1.30 -2.35 11.12
CA LYS A 112 0.73 -1.05 11.46
C LYS A 112 -0.14 -1.19 12.71
N ILE A 113 0.20 -0.44 13.77
CA ILE A 113 -0.52 -0.45 15.06
C ILE A 113 -1.55 0.67 15.10
N LEU A 114 -1.18 1.83 14.55
CA LEU A 114 -2.05 3.00 14.51
C LEU A 114 -1.79 3.80 13.22
N MET A 115 -2.87 4.12 12.54
CA MET A 115 -2.87 5.06 11.41
C MET A 115 -3.40 6.41 11.88
N ARG A 116 -2.79 7.51 11.40
CA ARG A 116 -3.25 8.87 11.63
C ARG A 116 -3.14 9.69 10.35
N ALA A 117 -4.24 10.33 9.96
CA ALA A 117 -4.31 11.16 8.75
C ALA A 117 -3.79 10.45 7.47
N GLY A 118 -4.08 9.15 7.32
CA GLY A 118 -3.67 8.36 6.16
C GLY A 118 -2.21 7.89 6.18
N GLU A 119 -1.48 8.12 7.28
CA GLU A 119 -0.10 7.67 7.42
C GLU A 119 0.09 6.74 8.62
N THR A 120 1.10 5.88 8.56
CA THR A 120 1.50 5.04 9.70
C THR A 120 2.02 5.93 10.83
N ASP A 121 1.32 5.95 11.95
CA ASP A 121 1.69 6.70 13.17
C ASP A 121 2.48 5.83 14.14
N LYS A 122 2.04 4.57 14.33
CA LYS A 122 2.73 3.58 15.16
C LYS A 122 2.84 2.26 14.42
N ALA A 123 3.99 1.64 14.49
CA ALA A 123 4.26 0.36 13.86
C ALA A 123 5.33 -0.41 14.63
N VAL A 124 5.41 -1.71 14.38
CA VAL A 124 6.48 -2.58 14.86
C VAL A 124 7.06 -3.36 13.69
N SER A 125 8.40 -3.43 13.59
CA SER A 125 9.09 -4.22 12.59
C SER A 125 8.89 -5.72 12.86
N PHE A 126 8.73 -6.49 11.78
CA PHE A 126 8.67 -7.95 11.85
C PHE A 126 9.23 -8.55 10.56
N LYS A 127 9.47 -9.85 10.58
CA LYS A 127 9.96 -10.62 9.42
C LYS A 127 9.03 -11.80 9.17
N ASP A 128 8.81 -12.09 7.89
CA ASP A 128 8.11 -13.27 7.45
C ASP A 128 8.59 -13.67 6.05
N GLU A 129 9.16 -14.84 5.92
CA GLU A 129 9.73 -15.34 4.66
C GLU A 129 8.66 -15.59 3.58
N LYS A 130 7.43 -16.01 3.98
CA LYS A 130 6.29 -16.17 3.06
C LYS A 130 5.91 -14.80 2.46
N LEU A 131 5.91 -13.76 3.29
CA LEU A 131 5.63 -12.39 2.85
C LEU A 131 6.73 -11.84 1.93
N PHE A 132 8.00 -12.07 2.27
CA PHE A 132 9.12 -11.64 1.42
C PHE A 132 9.06 -12.31 0.05
N ALA A 133 8.80 -13.62 0.00
CA ALA A 133 8.65 -14.35 -1.25
C ALA A 133 7.46 -13.86 -2.09
N LEU A 134 6.33 -13.54 -1.44
CA LEU A 134 5.16 -12.96 -2.10
C LEU A 134 5.50 -11.60 -2.72
N ILE A 135 6.14 -10.70 -1.96
CA ILE A 135 6.53 -9.37 -2.44
C ILE A 135 7.53 -9.49 -3.60
N GLU A 136 8.54 -10.35 -3.49
CA GLU A 136 9.53 -10.54 -4.54
C GLU A 136 8.89 -11.02 -5.84
N LYS A 137 8.04 -12.03 -5.76
CA LYS A 137 7.28 -12.53 -6.92
C LYS A 137 6.43 -11.42 -7.55
N PHE A 138 5.66 -10.72 -6.72
CA PHE A 138 4.75 -9.67 -7.15
C PHE A 138 5.46 -8.52 -7.87
N VAL A 139 6.51 -7.95 -7.27
CA VAL A 139 7.24 -6.82 -7.88
C VAL A 139 7.95 -7.21 -9.16
N LYS A 140 8.43 -8.46 -9.26
CA LYS A 140 9.07 -8.99 -10.45
C LYS A 140 8.08 -9.15 -11.61
N GLU A 141 6.88 -9.65 -11.34
CA GLU A 141 5.83 -9.82 -12.35
C GLU A 141 5.27 -8.48 -12.83
N CYS A 142 5.16 -7.49 -11.93
CA CYS A 142 4.75 -6.13 -12.28
C CYS A 142 5.82 -5.34 -13.06
N GLY A 143 7.09 -5.75 -12.99
CA GLY A 143 8.19 -5.07 -13.67
C GLY A 143 8.52 -3.69 -13.10
N TRP A 144 8.28 -3.47 -11.82
CA TRP A 144 8.56 -2.18 -11.16
C TRP A 144 10.05 -1.97 -10.91
N SER A 145 10.44 -0.71 -10.72
CA SER A 145 11.82 -0.28 -10.49
C SER A 145 11.86 0.86 -9.48
N GLY A 146 12.90 0.91 -8.66
CA GLY A 146 13.11 1.95 -7.66
C GLY A 146 12.35 1.71 -6.36
N GLN A 147 11.92 2.80 -5.71
CA GLN A 147 11.24 2.77 -4.41
C GLN A 147 9.75 2.55 -4.55
N ILE A 148 9.23 1.60 -3.79
CA ILE A 148 7.79 1.41 -3.60
C ILE A 148 7.44 1.27 -2.12
N ASP A 149 6.24 1.69 -1.78
CA ASP A 149 5.56 1.49 -0.49
C ASP A 149 4.33 0.62 -0.77
N ILE A 150 4.29 -0.58 -0.20
CA ILE A 150 3.23 -1.57 -0.44
C ILE A 150 2.42 -1.80 0.84
N ASP A 151 1.10 -1.72 0.72
CA ASP A 151 0.16 -2.02 1.79
C ASP A 151 -0.46 -3.40 1.59
N ILE A 152 -0.38 -4.22 2.62
CA ILE A 152 -0.80 -5.62 2.63
C ILE A 152 -1.64 -5.87 3.88
N PHE A 153 -2.63 -6.73 3.78
CA PHE A 153 -3.36 -7.26 4.94
C PHE A 153 -3.00 -8.71 5.16
N ASP A 154 -2.76 -9.07 6.42
CA ASP A 154 -2.71 -10.45 6.89
C ASP A 154 -4.08 -10.81 7.45
N ILE A 155 -4.76 -11.74 6.80
CA ILE A 155 -6.05 -12.27 7.21
C ILE A 155 -5.87 -13.77 7.42
N ASP A 156 -5.84 -14.20 8.66
CA ASP A 156 -5.68 -15.61 9.07
C ASP A 156 -4.46 -16.30 8.43
N GLY A 157 -3.36 -15.58 8.27
CA GLY A 157 -2.11 -16.09 7.68
C GLY A 157 -2.05 -16.06 6.15
N GLU A 158 -3.07 -15.51 5.50
CA GLU A 158 -3.08 -15.24 4.07
C GLU A 158 -2.88 -13.75 3.79
N TYR A 159 -1.98 -13.43 2.86
CA TYR A 159 -1.63 -12.06 2.52
C TYR A 159 -2.46 -11.54 1.34
N TYR A 160 -3.04 -10.35 1.53
CA TYR A 160 -3.85 -9.62 0.55
C TYR A 160 -3.15 -8.32 0.18
N ILE A 161 -2.80 -8.14 -1.08
CA ILE A 161 -2.22 -6.89 -1.58
C ILE A 161 -3.32 -5.84 -1.66
N SER A 162 -3.13 -4.72 -0.97
CA SER A 162 -4.13 -3.66 -0.89
C SER A 162 -3.79 -2.45 -1.75
N GLU A 163 -2.57 -1.93 -1.63
CA GLU A 163 -2.15 -0.74 -2.38
C GLU A 163 -0.65 -0.77 -2.60
N VAL A 164 -0.20 -0.18 -3.71
CA VAL A 164 1.22 0.04 -3.97
C VAL A 164 1.43 1.47 -4.42
N ASN A 165 2.36 2.14 -3.78
CA ASN A 165 2.71 3.52 -4.04
C ASN A 165 4.16 3.60 -4.53
N PRO A 166 4.45 4.07 -5.76
CA PRO A 166 5.81 4.19 -6.30
C PRO A 166 6.52 5.42 -5.73
N ARG A 167 6.63 5.49 -4.43
CA ARG A 167 7.24 6.56 -3.65
C ARG A 167 7.64 6.06 -2.27
N PHE A 168 8.35 6.89 -1.50
CA PHE A 168 8.53 6.65 -0.06
C PHE A 168 7.21 6.77 0.69
N GLY A 169 6.92 5.78 1.52
CA GLY A 169 5.79 5.82 2.44
C GLY A 169 5.99 6.80 3.60
N GLY A 170 4.91 7.30 4.20
CA GLY A 170 4.98 8.14 5.40
C GLY A 170 5.59 7.42 6.61
N GLY A 171 5.66 6.09 6.58
CA GLY A 171 6.31 5.24 7.57
C GLY A 171 7.77 4.87 7.27
N TYR A 172 8.36 5.34 6.17
CA TYR A 172 9.74 5.01 5.77
C TYR A 172 10.83 5.37 6.79
N PRO A 173 10.71 6.42 7.61
CA PRO A 173 11.69 6.67 8.68
C PRO A 173 11.95 5.44 9.57
N HIS A 174 10.94 4.59 9.79
CA HIS A 174 11.11 3.34 10.51
C HIS A 174 12.10 2.39 9.81
N ALA A 175 11.94 2.18 8.51
CA ALA A 175 12.86 1.36 7.71
C ALA A 175 14.27 1.94 7.72
N TYR A 176 14.39 3.26 7.56
CA TYR A 176 15.68 3.96 7.56
C TYR A 176 16.44 3.79 8.87
N GLU A 177 15.79 4.03 10.02
CA GLU A 177 16.39 3.88 11.34
C GLU A 177 16.74 2.42 11.68
N CYS A 178 16.03 1.46 11.10
CA CYS A 178 16.36 0.04 11.19
C CYS A 178 17.47 -0.42 10.20
N GLY A 179 18.10 0.51 9.47
CA GLY A 179 19.22 0.23 8.58
C GLY A 179 18.89 0.02 7.10
N CYS A 180 17.61 0.04 6.71
CA CYS A 180 17.18 -0.05 5.31
C CYS A 180 17.30 1.32 4.62
N ASN A 181 18.53 1.72 4.31
CA ASN A 181 18.84 3.03 3.73
C ASN A 181 18.66 3.01 2.20
N HIS A 182 17.41 3.14 1.72
CA HIS A 182 17.11 3.17 0.29
C HIS A 182 17.66 4.41 -0.43
N MET A 183 17.90 5.52 0.27
CA MET A 183 18.60 6.68 -0.32
C MET A 183 20.00 6.34 -0.78
N LYS A 184 20.71 5.47 -0.04
CA LYS A 184 22.03 4.97 -0.45
C LYS A 184 21.91 4.08 -1.68
N LEU A 185 20.90 3.23 -1.76
CA LEU A 185 20.66 2.35 -2.90
C LEU A 185 20.35 3.16 -4.17
N ILE A 186 19.51 4.19 -4.06
CA ILE A 186 19.23 5.14 -5.15
C ILE A 186 20.53 5.81 -5.61
N LYS A 187 21.34 6.33 -4.68
CA LYS A 187 22.62 6.97 -5.02
C LYS A 187 23.54 6.02 -5.80
N ASN A 188 23.65 4.75 -5.38
CA ASN A 188 24.46 3.76 -6.08
C ASN A 188 23.97 3.58 -7.52
N ASN A 189 22.68 3.40 -7.74
CA ASN A 189 22.12 3.25 -9.08
C ASN A 189 22.34 4.49 -9.96
N LEU A 190 22.24 5.70 -9.40
CA LEU A 190 22.48 6.95 -10.13
C LEU A 190 23.93 7.09 -10.63
N ILE A 191 24.89 6.47 -9.95
CA ILE A 191 26.29 6.43 -10.37
C ILE A 191 26.66 5.15 -11.14
N GLY A 192 25.66 4.35 -11.56
CA GLY A 192 25.86 3.15 -12.36
C GLY A 192 26.29 1.90 -11.58
N VAL A 193 26.11 1.88 -10.26
CA VAL A 193 26.45 0.75 -9.40
C VAL A 193 25.18 -0.01 -9.00
N ALA A 194 25.12 -1.30 -9.35
CA ALA A 194 24.06 -2.19 -8.88
C ALA A 194 24.19 -2.49 -7.38
N ASN A 195 23.07 -2.68 -6.71
CA ASN A 195 23.03 -3.00 -5.29
C ASN A 195 22.95 -4.51 -5.07
N GLU A 196 23.59 -4.98 -4.02
CA GLU A 196 23.51 -6.36 -3.59
C GLU A 196 22.16 -6.60 -2.86
N LYS A 197 21.60 -7.80 -3.03
CA LYS A 197 20.38 -8.22 -2.37
C LYS A 197 20.62 -8.37 -0.87
N ASN A 198 19.78 -7.68 -0.07
CA ASN A 198 19.86 -7.67 1.38
C ASN A 198 18.46 -7.60 2.02
N ILE A 199 17.64 -8.63 1.76
CA ILE A 199 16.26 -8.74 2.26
C ILE A 199 16.28 -9.22 3.71
N GLY A 200 15.47 -8.56 4.57
CA GLY A 200 15.31 -8.94 5.97
C GLY A 200 16.52 -8.61 6.86
N ALA A 201 17.50 -7.84 6.39
CA ALA A 201 18.66 -7.44 7.17
C ALA A 201 18.39 -6.26 8.10
N TYR A 202 17.39 -6.41 8.95
CA TYR A 202 17.02 -5.48 10.01
C TYR A 202 16.57 -6.25 11.24
N GLU A 203 16.51 -5.59 12.39
CA GLU A 203 16.01 -6.18 13.63
C GLU A 203 14.48 -6.15 13.66
N GLU A 204 13.86 -7.25 14.07
CA GLU A 204 12.41 -7.29 14.32
C GLU A 204 12.07 -6.89 15.75
N GLY A 205 10.81 -6.48 15.97
CA GLY A 205 10.35 -6.03 17.29
C GLY A 205 10.71 -4.58 17.61
N ILE A 206 11.24 -3.83 16.65
CA ILE A 206 11.53 -2.40 16.83
C ILE A 206 10.26 -1.59 16.61
N TYR A 207 9.90 -0.74 17.58
CA TYR A 207 8.71 0.09 17.53
C TYR A 207 9.03 1.48 17.00
N MET A 208 8.23 1.94 16.03
CA MET A 208 8.16 3.33 15.61
C MET A 208 6.92 3.98 16.23
N MET A 209 7.10 5.18 16.79
CA MET A 209 6.01 6.01 17.28
C MET A 209 6.26 7.46 16.88
N LYS A 210 5.36 8.02 16.05
CA LYS A 210 5.37 9.46 15.76
C LYS A 210 4.82 10.22 16.96
N TYR A 211 5.40 11.38 17.24
CA TYR A 211 4.91 12.30 18.25
C TYR A 211 4.88 13.72 17.71
N ASN A 212 4.01 14.54 18.26
CA ASN A 212 3.91 15.96 17.91
C ASN A 212 4.68 16.81 18.92
N GLU A 213 5.41 17.78 18.41
CA GLU A 213 6.07 18.80 19.21
C GLU A 213 5.42 20.16 18.96
N VAL A 214 5.22 20.95 20.02
CA VAL A 214 4.59 22.27 19.92
C VAL A 214 5.69 23.35 19.90
N MET A 215 5.76 24.09 18.80
CA MET A 215 6.63 25.27 18.70
C MET A 215 5.80 26.54 18.81
N ILE A 216 6.15 27.40 19.76
CA ILE A 216 5.51 28.70 19.93
C ILE A 216 6.49 29.78 19.46
N ARG A 217 6.06 30.62 18.53
CA ARG A 217 6.79 31.79 18.08
C ARG A 217 5.95 33.03 18.35
N ARG A 218 6.58 34.08 18.89
CA ARG A 218 6.00 35.42 19.00
C ARG A 218 6.30 36.15 17.69
N LYS A 219 5.32 36.93 17.20
CA LYS A 219 5.55 37.82 16.08
C LYS A 219 6.49 38.92 16.58
N GLU A 220 7.62 39.08 15.92
CA GLU A 220 8.47 40.27 16.16
C GLU A 220 7.70 41.49 15.63
N SER A 221 7.60 42.52 16.48
CA SER A 221 6.89 43.79 16.22
C SER A 221 7.68 44.68 15.26
#